data_adf0053094b3fb5ccd8a37cbe0c324c4
#
_entry.id   adf0053094b3fb5ccd8a37cbe0c324c4
#
_cell.length_a   1.000
_cell.length_b   1.000
_cell.length_c   1.000
_cell.angle_alpha   90.00
_cell.angle_beta   90.00
_cell.angle_gamma   90.00
#
_symmetry.space_group_name_H-M   'P 1'
#
loop_
_entity.id
_entity.type
_entity.pdbx_description
1 polymer ?
#
loop_
_entity_poly.entity_id
_entity_poly.type
_entity_poly.pdbx_seq_one_letter_code
_entity_poly.pdbx_strand_id
1 'polypeptide(L)'
;KDSDVLAVFKITPQAGVPREEAAAAVAAESSTGTWTTVWTDLLTDLDYYKGRAYAIEDVPGDDESYYAFIAYPMGLFEEGSVVNVFTSLVGNVFGFKAVRALRLEDVRFPLWFVATCDGPPHGIQVERDKLDKYGRPFLGCTIKPKLGLSAKNYGRAVYEALRGGLDFTKDDENVNSQPFMRWRDRFEFCQEAIEKAEKETGERKGHYLNVTAPNIEEMYKRAEFAKEIGSPIIMSDYLTLGWAAQASLSRWCRDNGMLLHVHRAMHGVIDRHPKHGINFRVLAKMLRLLGGDHLHSGTVVGKLEGDRAATLGWIDLMRDKYVKEDRSRGIFFDQDWGQMPGVLPVASGGIHVWHMPALVNIFGDDSCLQFGGGTLGHPWGNAAGAAANRVAVEACVKARNEGRDLERESKDIMTEAANHSPELKIAMETWKEIKFEFDTVDKLDVAHR
;
A
#
# COMPACT_ATOMS: atom_id res chain seq x y z
N LYS A 1 3.04 -25.67 14.58
CA LYS A 1 2.08 -26.52 13.85
C LYS A 1 1.55 -25.73 12.66
N ASP A 2 1.02 -26.41 11.66
CA ASP A 2 0.44 -25.73 10.48
C ASP A 2 -0.77 -24.88 10.85
N SER A 3 -1.43 -25.20 11.95
CA SER A 3 -2.56 -24.44 12.50
C SER A 3 -2.15 -23.20 13.31
N ASP A 4 -0.88 -23.05 13.67
CA ASP A 4 -0.44 -21.94 14.52
C ASP A 4 -0.24 -20.66 13.70
N VAL A 5 -0.52 -19.49 14.29
CA VAL A 5 0.01 -18.22 13.80
C VAL A 5 1.49 -18.18 14.15
N LEU A 6 2.34 -17.92 13.16
CA LEU A 6 3.78 -17.79 13.37
C LEU A 6 4.20 -16.34 13.21
N ALA A 7 4.99 -15.84 14.14
CA ALA A 7 5.55 -14.50 14.05
C ALA A 7 7.06 -14.53 14.20
N VAL A 8 7.76 -13.65 13.51
CA VAL A 8 9.18 -13.39 13.75
C VAL A 8 9.36 -11.96 14.23
N PHE A 9 9.99 -11.86 15.39
CA PHE A 9 10.36 -10.59 15.99
C PHE A 9 11.87 -10.37 15.90
N LYS A 10 12.29 -9.20 15.50
CA LYS A 10 13.64 -8.70 15.71
C LYS A 10 13.69 -8.10 17.11
N ILE A 11 14.43 -8.71 18.00
CA ILE A 11 14.56 -8.31 19.41
C ILE A 11 15.93 -7.69 19.65
N THR A 12 15.95 -6.50 20.22
CA THR A 12 17.14 -5.89 20.82
C THR A 12 16.94 -5.95 22.33
N PRO A 13 17.60 -6.89 23.05
CA PRO A 13 17.38 -7.06 24.49
C PRO A 13 17.94 -5.89 25.29
N GLN A 14 17.46 -5.71 26.51
CA GLN A 14 18.15 -4.86 27.48
C GLN A 14 19.48 -5.43 27.87
N ALA A 15 20.40 -4.57 28.31
CA ALA A 15 21.72 -4.98 28.77
C ALA A 15 21.58 -5.99 29.95
N GLY A 16 22.29 -7.12 29.83
CA GLY A 16 22.28 -8.19 30.84
C GLY A 16 21.10 -9.16 30.75
N VAL A 17 20.18 -8.99 29.79
CA VAL A 17 19.09 -9.94 29.56
C VAL A 17 19.53 -10.96 28.50
N PRO A 18 19.54 -12.27 28.81
CA PRO A 18 19.83 -13.31 27.83
C PRO A 18 18.82 -13.33 26.68
N ARG A 19 19.25 -13.78 25.50
CA ARG A 19 18.41 -13.85 24.30
C ARG A 19 17.16 -14.71 24.50
N GLU A 20 17.35 -15.86 25.09
CA GLU A 20 16.28 -16.84 25.36
C GLU A 20 15.24 -16.27 26.35
N GLU A 21 15.71 -15.54 27.36
CA GLU A 21 14.84 -14.91 28.36
C GLU A 21 14.02 -13.79 27.71
N ALA A 22 14.64 -12.93 26.90
CA ALA A 22 13.92 -11.88 26.19
C ALA A 22 12.92 -12.44 25.17
N ALA A 23 13.28 -13.49 24.44
CA ALA A 23 12.37 -14.17 23.52
C ALA A 23 11.18 -14.83 24.25
N ALA A 24 11.43 -15.48 25.38
CA ALA A 24 10.39 -16.05 26.22
C ALA A 24 9.47 -14.97 26.82
N ALA A 25 10.02 -13.85 27.24
CA ALA A 25 9.24 -12.69 27.71
C ALA A 25 8.33 -12.14 26.61
N VAL A 26 8.83 -11.99 25.37
CA VAL A 26 8.01 -11.55 24.23
C VAL A 26 6.90 -12.56 23.95
N ALA A 27 7.19 -13.85 23.92
CA ALA A 27 6.19 -14.90 23.70
C ALA A 27 5.12 -14.94 24.80
N ALA A 28 5.51 -14.77 26.05
CA ALA A 28 4.59 -14.76 27.18
C ALA A 28 3.67 -13.54 27.17
N GLU A 29 4.22 -12.32 27.08
CA GLU A 29 3.45 -11.07 27.11
C GLU A 29 2.50 -10.92 25.91
N SER A 30 2.86 -11.47 24.76
CA SER A 30 2.01 -11.47 23.56
C SER A 30 0.98 -12.60 23.51
N SER A 31 0.87 -13.42 24.56
CA SER A 31 -0.09 -14.53 24.63
C SER A 31 -0.79 -14.59 26.00
N THR A 32 -0.32 -15.42 26.92
CA THR A 32 -1.00 -15.73 28.17
C THR A 32 -0.32 -15.15 29.41
N GLY A 33 0.91 -14.64 29.26
CA GLY A 33 1.76 -14.29 30.38
C GLY A 33 1.44 -12.93 31.02
N THR A 34 1.85 -12.81 32.27
CA THR A 34 1.93 -11.57 33.00
C THR A 34 3.28 -11.52 33.73
N TRP A 35 3.57 -10.41 34.44
CA TRP A 35 4.87 -10.19 35.10
C TRP A 35 5.17 -11.15 36.26
N THR A 36 4.17 -11.91 36.74
CA THR A 36 4.29 -12.87 37.85
C THR A 36 3.45 -14.11 37.61
N THR A 37 3.73 -15.18 38.34
CA THR A 37 2.90 -16.37 38.39
C THR A 37 1.62 -16.07 39.15
N VAL A 38 0.48 -16.50 38.64
CA VAL A 38 -0.83 -16.30 39.26
C VAL A 38 -1.51 -17.64 39.56
N TRP A 39 -2.31 -17.72 40.62
CA TRP A 39 -2.99 -18.96 40.99
C TRP A 39 -4.00 -19.41 39.93
N THR A 40 -4.53 -18.49 39.14
CA THR A 40 -5.46 -18.77 38.04
C THR A 40 -4.82 -19.53 36.87
N ASP A 41 -3.49 -19.61 36.80
CA ASP A 41 -2.78 -20.47 35.85
C ASP A 41 -3.18 -21.95 36.01
N LEU A 42 -3.56 -22.36 37.21
CA LEU A 42 -4.04 -23.69 37.52
C LEU A 42 -5.47 -23.97 37.02
N LEU A 43 -6.19 -22.94 36.55
CA LEU A 43 -7.57 -23.05 36.08
C LEU A 43 -7.67 -23.18 34.54
N THR A 44 -6.55 -23.20 33.85
CA THR A 44 -6.49 -23.31 32.38
C THR A 44 -5.43 -24.31 31.94
N ASP A 45 -5.55 -24.81 30.71
CA ASP A 45 -4.48 -25.52 30.03
C ASP A 45 -3.44 -24.50 29.48
N LEU A 46 -2.68 -23.92 30.41
CA LEU A 46 -1.72 -22.86 30.10
C LEU A 46 -0.67 -23.33 29.09
N ASP A 47 -0.25 -24.61 29.19
CA ASP A 47 0.72 -25.18 28.27
C ASP A 47 0.20 -25.25 26.83
N TYR A 48 -1.11 -25.38 26.64
CA TYR A 48 -1.71 -25.36 25.32
C TYR A 48 -1.76 -23.93 24.74
N TYR A 49 -2.14 -22.94 25.56
CA TYR A 49 -2.42 -21.57 25.07
C TYR A 49 -1.20 -20.65 25.01
N LYS A 50 -0.11 -20.94 25.70
CA LYS A 50 1.05 -20.04 25.70
C LYS A 50 1.75 -19.96 24.34
N GLY A 51 2.18 -18.76 23.95
CA GLY A 51 3.12 -18.56 22.84
C GLY A 51 4.47 -19.22 23.13
N ARG A 52 5.14 -19.74 22.11
CA ARG A 52 6.43 -20.44 22.25
C ARG A 52 7.46 -19.88 21.28
N ALA A 53 8.54 -19.33 21.82
CA ALA A 53 9.74 -19.07 21.06
C ALA A 53 10.41 -20.43 20.72
N TYR A 54 10.39 -20.81 19.45
CA TYR A 54 10.88 -22.12 19.02
C TYR A 54 12.21 -22.08 18.29
N ALA A 55 12.64 -20.88 17.83
CA ALA A 55 13.95 -20.69 17.23
C ALA A 55 14.45 -19.27 17.49
N ILE A 56 15.77 -19.13 17.59
CA ILE A 56 16.48 -17.86 17.70
C ILE A 56 17.59 -17.88 16.64
N GLU A 57 17.69 -16.83 15.83
CA GLU A 57 18.67 -16.70 14.77
C GLU A 57 19.37 -15.33 14.85
N ASP A 58 20.64 -15.27 14.46
CA ASP A 58 21.37 -14.01 14.36
C ASP A 58 20.83 -13.14 13.23
N VAL A 59 20.87 -11.80 13.44
CA VAL A 59 20.56 -10.83 12.39
C VAL A 59 21.86 -10.52 11.64
N PRO A 60 21.94 -10.78 10.33
CA PRO A 60 23.12 -10.45 9.55
C PRO A 60 23.51 -8.96 9.68
N GLY A 61 24.72 -8.69 10.16
CA GLY A 61 25.25 -7.33 10.31
C GLY A 61 24.70 -6.53 11.51
N ASP A 62 24.00 -7.18 12.46
CA ASP A 62 23.49 -6.55 13.68
C ASP A 62 23.72 -7.45 14.90
N ASP A 63 24.85 -7.30 15.56
CA ASP A 63 25.24 -8.13 16.73
C ASP A 63 24.43 -7.80 18.00
N GLU A 64 23.70 -6.68 18.02
CA GLU A 64 22.88 -6.28 19.17
C GLU A 64 21.49 -6.91 19.15
N SER A 65 21.02 -7.35 17.98
CA SER A 65 19.66 -7.87 17.78
C SER A 65 19.70 -9.31 17.27
N TYR A 66 18.58 -10.00 17.43
CA TYR A 66 18.38 -11.35 16.90
C TYR A 66 16.93 -11.54 16.47
N TYR A 67 16.67 -12.52 15.62
CA TYR A 67 15.33 -12.96 15.28
C TYR A 67 14.86 -14.03 16.25
N ALA A 68 13.67 -13.82 16.83
CA ALA A 68 12.95 -14.81 17.61
C ALA A 68 11.70 -15.25 16.85
N PHE A 69 11.57 -16.54 16.61
CA PHE A 69 10.43 -17.16 15.96
C PHE A 69 9.47 -17.68 17.01
N ILE A 70 8.23 -17.17 17.01
CA ILE A 70 7.24 -17.48 18.02
C ILE A 70 6.01 -18.10 17.36
N ALA A 71 5.55 -19.22 17.91
CA ALA A 71 4.33 -19.92 17.49
C ALA A 71 3.21 -19.64 18.50
N TYR A 72 2.04 -19.29 17.99
CA TYR A 72 0.84 -19.02 18.78
C TYR A 72 -0.27 -19.99 18.38
N PRO A 73 -0.82 -20.76 19.32
CA PRO A 73 -1.94 -21.65 19.03
C PRO A 73 -3.17 -20.91 18.51
N MET A 74 -3.90 -21.55 17.61
CA MET A 74 -5.10 -20.96 16.98
C MET A 74 -6.18 -20.51 18.00
N GLY A 75 -6.31 -21.23 19.11
CA GLY A 75 -7.31 -20.93 20.14
C GLY A 75 -7.08 -19.64 20.92
N LEU A 76 -5.99 -18.90 20.63
CA LEU A 76 -5.73 -17.58 21.21
C LEU A 76 -6.45 -16.44 20.48
N PHE A 77 -6.92 -16.67 19.26
CA PHE A 77 -7.39 -15.61 18.40
C PHE A 77 -8.85 -15.80 18.01
N GLU A 78 -9.57 -14.68 17.97
CA GLU A 78 -10.92 -14.59 17.45
C GLU A 78 -10.91 -14.76 15.92
N GLU A 79 -11.73 -15.64 15.40
CA GLU A 79 -11.82 -15.91 13.97
C GLU A 79 -12.22 -14.66 13.20
N GLY A 80 -11.53 -14.38 12.11
CA GLY A 80 -11.79 -13.22 11.25
C GLY A 80 -11.37 -11.87 11.83
N SER A 81 -10.83 -11.84 13.04
CA SER A 81 -10.46 -10.59 13.72
C SER A 81 -8.97 -10.30 13.62
N VAL A 82 -8.57 -9.63 12.55
CA VAL A 82 -7.20 -9.10 12.41
C VAL A 82 -6.87 -8.16 13.56
N VAL A 83 -7.85 -7.38 14.02
CA VAL A 83 -7.72 -6.47 15.17
C VAL A 83 -7.30 -7.24 16.43
N ASN A 84 -7.94 -8.36 16.72
CA ASN A 84 -7.60 -9.18 17.88
C ASN A 84 -6.18 -9.75 17.79
N VAL A 85 -5.78 -10.31 16.66
CA VAL A 85 -4.41 -10.83 16.44
C VAL A 85 -3.38 -9.75 16.75
N PHE A 86 -3.54 -8.56 16.20
CA PHE A 86 -2.58 -7.46 16.40
C PHE A 86 -2.64 -6.84 17.79
N THR A 87 -3.77 -6.92 18.50
CA THR A 87 -3.85 -6.54 19.92
C THR A 87 -2.91 -7.41 20.77
N SER A 88 -2.75 -8.69 20.42
CA SER A 88 -1.80 -9.59 21.08
C SER A 88 -0.36 -9.39 20.59
N LEU A 89 -0.11 -9.49 19.30
CA LEU A 89 1.24 -9.45 18.72
C LEU A 89 1.92 -8.09 18.86
N VAL A 90 1.17 -7.01 18.79
CA VAL A 90 1.65 -5.60 18.83
C VAL A 90 1.04 -4.83 20.00
N GLY A 91 0.77 -5.52 21.10
CA GLY A 91 0.24 -4.94 22.33
C GLY A 91 1.33 -4.40 23.28
N ASN A 92 1.12 -4.57 24.56
CA ASN A 92 1.98 -4.07 25.64
C ASN A 92 3.45 -4.55 25.52
N VAL A 93 3.69 -5.68 24.88
CA VAL A 93 5.03 -6.24 24.68
C VAL A 93 6.01 -5.24 24.06
N PHE A 94 5.54 -4.29 23.24
CA PHE A 94 6.37 -3.26 22.63
C PHE A 94 6.89 -2.20 23.62
N GLY A 95 6.30 -2.10 24.79
CA GLY A 95 6.76 -1.26 25.91
C GLY A 95 7.45 -2.03 27.02
N PHE A 96 7.81 -3.29 26.81
CA PHE A 96 8.32 -4.18 27.86
C PHE A 96 9.78 -3.87 28.22
N LYS A 97 10.09 -3.80 29.53
CA LYS A 97 11.44 -3.44 29.99
C LYS A 97 12.54 -4.43 29.63
N ALA A 98 12.19 -5.69 29.38
CA ALA A 98 13.17 -6.71 28.98
C ALA A 98 13.76 -6.45 27.59
N VAL A 99 13.14 -5.64 26.78
CA VAL A 99 13.57 -5.32 25.41
C VAL A 99 13.85 -3.82 25.28
N ARG A 100 14.98 -3.47 24.68
CA ARG A 100 15.33 -2.09 24.33
C ARG A 100 14.62 -1.63 23.06
N ALA A 101 14.45 -2.56 22.12
CA ALA A 101 13.66 -2.37 20.91
C ALA A 101 13.05 -3.70 20.46
N LEU A 102 11.89 -3.61 19.83
CA LEU A 102 11.14 -4.75 19.34
C LEU A 102 10.53 -4.42 17.97
N ARG A 103 10.75 -5.28 16.98
CA ARG A 103 10.17 -5.10 15.65
C ARG A 103 9.51 -6.38 15.19
N LEU A 104 8.25 -6.30 14.81
CA LEU A 104 7.55 -7.40 14.16
C LEU A 104 7.94 -7.42 12.68
N GLU A 105 8.73 -8.42 12.29
CA GLU A 105 9.28 -8.51 10.93
C GLU A 105 8.36 -9.23 9.97
N ASP A 106 7.74 -10.34 10.39
CA ASP A 106 6.80 -11.08 9.56
C ASP A 106 5.81 -11.88 10.41
N VAL A 107 4.67 -12.23 9.80
CA VAL A 107 3.64 -13.10 10.38
C VAL A 107 3.15 -14.05 9.31
N ARG A 108 3.08 -15.36 9.64
CA ARG A 108 2.36 -16.33 8.85
C ARG A 108 0.95 -16.51 9.40
N PHE A 109 -0.04 -16.30 8.56
CA PHE A 109 -1.43 -16.61 8.88
C PHE A 109 -1.79 -18.00 8.33
N PRO A 110 -2.24 -18.94 9.17
CA PRO A 110 -2.66 -20.27 8.71
C PRO A 110 -3.97 -20.17 7.91
N LEU A 111 -4.19 -21.14 7.02
CA LEU A 111 -5.37 -21.14 6.12
C LEU A 111 -6.70 -21.03 6.84
N TRP A 112 -6.82 -21.64 8.03
CA TRP A 112 -8.07 -21.52 8.80
C TRP A 112 -8.38 -20.06 9.16
N PHE A 113 -7.36 -19.27 9.53
CA PHE A 113 -7.54 -17.86 9.85
C PHE A 113 -7.84 -17.04 8.59
N VAL A 114 -7.06 -17.26 7.52
CA VAL A 114 -7.29 -16.59 6.21
C VAL A 114 -8.71 -16.82 5.73
N ALA A 115 -9.23 -18.06 5.86
CA ALA A 115 -10.58 -18.42 5.42
C ALA A 115 -11.70 -17.74 6.23
N THR A 116 -11.40 -17.22 7.42
CA THR A 116 -12.38 -16.50 8.25
C THR A 116 -12.37 -14.98 8.03
N CYS A 117 -11.41 -14.47 7.26
CA CYS A 117 -11.30 -13.06 6.91
C CYS A 117 -12.00 -12.78 5.57
N ASP A 118 -12.63 -11.61 5.45
CA ASP A 118 -13.33 -11.22 4.23
C ASP A 118 -12.38 -10.92 3.06
N GLY A 119 -11.21 -10.32 3.33
CA GLY A 119 -10.24 -9.95 2.33
C GLY A 119 -10.67 -8.83 1.38
N PRO A 120 -9.99 -8.68 0.22
CA PRO A 120 -10.32 -7.68 -0.79
C PRO A 120 -11.78 -7.78 -1.25
N PRO A 121 -12.49 -6.66 -1.45
CA PRO A 121 -13.88 -6.67 -1.94
C PRO A 121 -14.04 -7.41 -3.25
N HIS A 122 -13.13 -7.21 -4.20
CA HIS A 122 -13.25 -7.69 -5.58
C HIS A 122 -11.98 -8.37 -6.09
N GLY A 123 -10.82 -7.78 -5.84
CA GLY A 123 -9.53 -8.23 -6.37
C GLY A 123 -9.26 -7.76 -7.80
N ILE A 124 -8.07 -8.13 -8.30
CA ILE A 124 -7.48 -7.56 -9.51
C ILE A 124 -8.28 -7.88 -10.78
N GLN A 125 -8.71 -9.14 -10.97
CA GLN A 125 -9.40 -9.53 -12.20
C GLN A 125 -10.76 -8.86 -12.34
N VAL A 126 -11.54 -8.78 -11.26
CA VAL A 126 -12.85 -8.12 -11.26
C VAL A 126 -12.70 -6.62 -11.57
N GLU A 127 -11.63 -5.98 -11.07
CA GLU A 127 -11.34 -4.59 -11.39
C GLU A 127 -11.04 -4.39 -12.87
N ARG A 128 -10.19 -5.26 -13.47
CA ARG A 128 -9.90 -5.22 -14.89
C ARG A 128 -11.14 -5.36 -15.74
N ASP A 129 -12.03 -6.28 -15.39
CA ASP A 129 -13.28 -6.52 -16.10
C ASP A 129 -14.24 -5.32 -15.98
N LYS A 130 -14.34 -4.71 -14.79
CA LYS A 130 -15.16 -3.50 -14.57
C LYS A 130 -14.72 -2.28 -15.36
N LEU A 131 -13.39 -2.14 -15.52
CA LEU A 131 -12.80 -0.97 -16.16
C LEU A 131 -12.43 -1.22 -17.62
N ASP A 132 -12.57 -2.46 -18.09
CA ASP A 132 -12.18 -2.90 -19.44
C ASP A 132 -10.72 -2.51 -19.77
N LYS A 133 -9.78 -2.91 -18.89
CA LYS A 133 -8.34 -2.58 -18.98
C LYS A 133 -7.48 -3.82 -18.83
N TYR A 134 -6.77 -4.19 -19.88
CA TYR A 134 -5.96 -5.40 -19.91
C TYR A 134 -4.57 -5.14 -20.51
N GLY A 135 -3.61 -6.03 -20.17
CA GLY A 135 -2.32 -6.15 -20.82
C GLY A 135 -1.32 -5.02 -20.54
N ARG A 136 -1.56 -4.19 -19.52
CA ARG A 136 -0.64 -3.16 -19.06
C ARG A 136 -0.95 -2.74 -17.60
N PRO A 137 -0.02 -2.08 -16.91
CA PRO A 137 -0.33 -1.40 -15.65
C PRO A 137 -1.43 -0.35 -15.83
N PHE A 138 -2.23 -0.14 -14.78
CA PHE A 138 -3.07 1.04 -14.69
C PHE A 138 -2.20 2.29 -14.54
N LEU A 139 -2.66 3.40 -15.10
CA LEU A 139 -2.04 4.70 -14.94
C LEU A 139 -2.92 5.62 -14.11
N GLY A 140 -2.33 6.22 -13.09
CA GLY A 140 -3.02 7.16 -12.24
C GLY A 140 -2.24 8.43 -11.95
N CYS A 141 -2.93 9.39 -11.33
CA CYS A 141 -2.38 10.66 -10.93
C CYS A 141 -3.05 11.18 -9.66
N THR A 142 -2.27 11.46 -8.63
CA THR A 142 -2.75 12.23 -7.49
C THR A 142 -2.81 13.70 -7.84
N ILE A 143 -3.95 14.35 -7.64
CA ILE A 143 -4.14 15.75 -7.97
C ILE A 143 -3.23 16.65 -7.12
N LYS A 144 -2.64 17.66 -7.78
CA LYS A 144 -1.77 18.67 -7.17
C LYS A 144 -2.20 20.07 -7.61
N PRO A 145 -2.05 21.11 -6.75
CA PRO A 145 -1.56 21.02 -5.36
C PRO A 145 -2.50 20.18 -4.50
N LYS A 146 -1.98 19.56 -3.43
CA LYS A 146 -2.76 18.68 -2.53
C LYS A 146 -4.00 19.38 -1.97
N LEU A 147 -3.84 20.61 -1.50
CA LEU A 147 -4.83 21.40 -0.79
C LEU A 147 -4.92 22.80 -1.39
N GLY A 148 -6.07 23.46 -1.22
CA GLY A 148 -6.30 24.85 -1.62
C GLY A 148 -7.11 25.04 -2.90
N LEU A 149 -7.27 24.04 -3.75
CA LEU A 149 -8.13 24.14 -4.94
C LEU A 149 -9.61 24.16 -4.54
N SER A 150 -10.40 25.00 -5.23
CA SER A 150 -11.86 24.87 -5.18
C SER A 150 -12.31 23.54 -5.81
N ALA A 151 -13.47 23.04 -5.42
CA ALA A 151 -14.02 21.79 -5.98
C ALA A 151 -14.13 21.83 -7.51
N LYS A 152 -14.55 22.97 -8.07
CA LYS A 152 -14.64 23.18 -9.54
C LYS A 152 -13.26 23.08 -10.21
N ASN A 153 -12.24 23.73 -9.68
CA ASN A 153 -10.89 23.69 -10.26
C ASN A 153 -10.25 22.32 -10.06
N TYR A 154 -10.58 21.63 -8.96
CA TYR A 154 -10.17 20.26 -8.70
C TYR A 154 -10.75 19.32 -9.77
N GLY A 155 -12.06 19.39 -10.04
CA GLY A 155 -12.71 18.64 -11.13
C GLY A 155 -12.11 18.94 -12.51
N ARG A 156 -11.73 20.21 -12.78
CA ARG A 156 -11.01 20.55 -14.01
C ARG A 156 -9.66 19.85 -14.12
N ALA A 157 -8.88 19.79 -13.03
CA ALA A 157 -7.60 19.09 -13.02
C ALA A 157 -7.79 17.58 -13.25
N VAL A 158 -8.83 16.98 -12.65
CA VAL A 158 -9.23 15.59 -12.88
C VAL A 158 -9.55 15.34 -14.35
N TYR A 159 -10.42 16.15 -14.94
CA TYR A 159 -10.81 16.02 -16.35
C TYR A 159 -9.61 16.08 -17.29
N GLU A 160 -8.74 17.07 -17.13
CA GLU A 160 -7.57 17.24 -18.00
C GLU A 160 -6.63 16.03 -17.93
N ALA A 161 -6.41 15.46 -16.76
CA ALA A 161 -5.57 14.26 -16.59
C ALA A 161 -6.22 13.01 -17.22
N LEU A 162 -7.52 12.80 -17.01
CA LEU A 162 -8.23 11.65 -17.54
C LEU A 162 -8.38 11.69 -19.07
N ARG A 163 -8.74 12.85 -19.65
CA ARG A 163 -8.84 12.98 -21.10
C ARG A 163 -7.50 12.82 -21.82
N GLY A 164 -6.39 13.11 -21.14
CA GLY A 164 -5.03 12.91 -21.66
C GLY A 164 -4.59 11.47 -21.76
N GLY A 165 -5.31 10.53 -21.15
CA GLY A 165 -5.04 9.10 -21.28
C GLY A 165 -4.78 8.33 -19.97
N LEU A 166 -4.91 8.98 -18.81
CA LEU A 166 -4.85 8.24 -17.54
C LEU A 166 -6.15 7.45 -17.31
N ASP A 167 -6.02 6.33 -16.59
CA ASP A 167 -7.15 5.50 -16.18
C ASP A 167 -7.81 6.06 -14.92
N PHE A 168 -6.99 6.57 -14.00
CA PHE A 168 -7.41 7.09 -12.71
C PHE A 168 -6.83 8.46 -12.39
N THR A 169 -7.58 9.21 -11.61
CA THR A 169 -7.06 10.28 -10.77
C THR A 169 -7.38 9.97 -9.31
N LYS A 170 -6.76 10.69 -8.38
CA LYS A 170 -6.82 10.35 -6.95
C LYS A 170 -6.86 11.60 -6.08
N ASP A 171 -7.72 11.57 -5.06
CA ASP A 171 -7.59 12.44 -3.89
C ASP A 171 -6.26 12.15 -3.17
N ASP A 172 -5.61 13.17 -2.63
CA ASP A 172 -4.49 12.91 -1.73
C ASP A 172 -5.00 12.44 -0.35
N GLU A 173 -4.14 11.82 0.44
CA GLU A 173 -4.50 11.23 1.73
C GLU A 173 -5.15 12.22 2.70
N ASN A 174 -4.78 13.49 2.62
CA ASN A 174 -5.28 14.55 3.48
C ASN A 174 -6.40 15.40 2.86
N VAL A 175 -6.92 15.01 1.70
CA VAL A 175 -8.09 15.64 1.05
C VAL A 175 -9.36 14.95 1.56
N ASN A 176 -10.08 15.62 2.44
CA ASN A 176 -11.32 15.11 3.07
C ASN A 176 -12.47 16.09 2.84
N SER A 177 -12.77 16.97 3.82
CA SER A 177 -13.84 17.96 3.73
C SER A 177 -13.41 19.30 4.34
N GLN A 178 -12.39 19.91 3.73
CA GLN A 178 -11.85 21.16 4.20
C GLN A 178 -12.79 22.33 3.87
N PRO A 179 -12.66 23.48 4.57
CA PRO A 179 -13.48 24.68 4.29
C PRO A 179 -13.38 25.19 2.85
N PHE A 180 -12.22 25.06 2.20
CA PHE A 180 -12.03 25.52 0.81
C PHE A 180 -12.62 24.53 -0.23
N MET A 181 -12.87 23.26 0.17
CA MET A 181 -13.40 22.22 -0.72
C MET A 181 -14.15 21.15 0.08
N ARG A 182 -15.47 21.28 0.16
CA ARG A 182 -16.33 20.29 0.81
C ARG A 182 -16.39 19.00 0.01
N TRP A 183 -16.49 17.86 0.71
CA TRP A 183 -16.42 16.55 0.08
C TRP A 183 -17.52 16.32 -0.97
N ARG A 184 -18.75 16.77 -0.71
CA ARG A 184 -19.88 16.58 -1.63
C ARG A 184 -19.64 17.29 -2.95
N ASP A 185 -19.29 18.59 -2.91
CA ASP A 185 -19.00 19.38 -4.10
C ASP A 185 -17.84 18.77 -4.90
N ARG A 186 -16.78 18.31 -4.21
CA ARG A 186 -15.64 17.64 -4.86
C ARG A 186 -16.08 16.38 -5.59
N PHE A 187 -16.90 15.53 -4.94
CA PHE A 187 -17.37 14.28 -5.53
C PHE A 187 -18.19 14.56 -6.80
N GLU A 188 -19.10 15.52 -6.76
CA GLU A 188 -19.90 15.93 -7.92
C GLU A 188 -19.02 16.40 -9.07
N PHE A 189 -18.12 17.36 -8.85
CA PHE A 189 -17.24 17.85 -9.91
C PHE A 189 -16.26 16.79 -10.45
N CYS A 190 -15.79 15.88 -9.61
CA CYS A 190 -14.96 14.77 -10.06
C CYS A 190 -15.76 13.79 -10.93
N GLN A 191 -17.00 13.48 -10.56
CA GLN A 191 -17.85 12.59 -11.35
C GLN A 191 -18.24 13.20 -12.69
N GLU A 192 -18.58 14.48 -12.74
CA GLU A 192 -18.79 15.21 -14.00
C GLU A 192 -17.54 15.15 -14.91
N ALA A 193 -16.35 15.27 -14.31
CA ALA A 193 -15.08 15.19 -15.03
C ALA A 193 -14.83 13.78 -15.60
N ILE A 194 -15.15 12.73 -14.84
CA ILE A 194 -15.08 11.33 -15.28
C ILE A 194 -15.98 11.12 -16.48
N GLU A 195 -17.27 11.44 -16.37
CA GLU A 195 -18.26 11.24 -17.42
C GLU A 195 -17.89 11.98 -18.72
N LYS A 196 -17.38 13.20 -18.59
CA LYS A 196 -16.90 13.98 -19.73
C LYS A 196 -15.69 13.34 -20.40
N ALA A 197 -14.71 12.88 -19.61
CA ALA A 197 -13.51 12.22 -20.12
C ALA A 197 -13.85 10.88 -20.78
N GLU A 198 -14.76 10.09 -20.20
CA GLU A 198 -15.24 8.83 -20.79
C GLU A 198 -15.91 9.04 -22.15
N LYS A 199 -16.77 10.08 -22.27
CA LYS A 199 -17.42 10.44 -23.55
C LYS A 199 -16.42 10.85 -24.62
N GLU A 200 -15.35 11.55 -24.23
CA GLU A 200 -14.33 12.04 -25.15
C GLU A 200 -13.34 10.94 -25.58
N THR A 201 -12.95 10.06 -24.65
CA THR A 201 -11.93 9.04 -24.89
C THR A 201 -12.47 7.67 -25.32
N GLY A 202 -13.74 7.39 -25.02
CA GLY A 202 -14.35 6.07 -25.17
C GLY A 202 -13.83 5.04 -24.16
N GLU A 203 -13.07 5.44 -23.16
CA GLU A 203 -12.48 4.57 -22.14
C GLU A 203 -13.15 4.76 -20.78
N ARG A 204 -13.31 3.69 -20.03
CA ARG A 204 -13.71 3.76 -18.61
C ARG A 204 -12.64 4.46 -17.79
N LYS A 205 -13.08 5.35 -16.91
CA LYS A 205 -12.23 6.18 -16.03
C LYS A 205 -12.70 6.09 -14.58
N GLY A 206 -11.82 6.48 -13.65
CA GLY A 206 -12.16 6.58 -12.24
C GLY A 206 -11.42 7.69 -11.52
N HIS A 207 -11.95 8.07 -10.36
CA HIS A 207 -11.27 8.93 -9.41
C HIS A 207 -11.40 8.31 -8.02
N TYR A 208 -10.29 8.18 -7.30
CA TYR A 208 -10.33 7.63 -5.95
C TYR A 208 -10.85 8.69 -4.98
N LEU A 209 -12.18 8.69 -4.79
CA LEU A 209 -12.87 9.61 -3.88
C LEU A 209 -12.59 9.21 -2.44
N ASN A 210 -11.86 10.06 -1.71
CA ASN A 210 -11.49 9.79 -0.33
C ASN A 210 -12.69 9.93 0.61
N VAL A 211 -13.16 8.80 1.14
CA VAL A 211 -14.28 8.72 2.08
C VAL A 211 -13.83 8.70 3.54
N THR A 212 -12.52 8.68 3.80
CA THR A 212 -11.99 8.78 5.18
C THR A 212 -12.60 9.99 5.88
N ALA A 213 -13.19 9.76 7.04
CA ALA A 213 -14.04 10.70 7.74
C ALA A 213 -13.79 10.65 9.26
N PRO A 214 -14.30 11.63 10.05
CA PRO A 214 -14.10 11.65 11.50
C PRO A 214 -14.71 10.45 12.24
N ASN A 215 -15.71 9.81 11.69
CA ASN A 215 -16.40 8.65 12.24
C ASN A 215 -16.94 7.76 11.12
N ILE A 216 -17.40 6.56 11.48
CA ILE A 216 -17.83 5.54 10.52
C ILE A 216 -19.16 5.91 9.83
N GLU A 217 -20.06 6.59 10.53
CA GLU A 217 -21.34 7.03 9.98
C GLU A 217 -21.15 8.05 8.85
N GLU A 218 -20.26 9.03 9.07
CA GLU A 218 -19.93 10.01 8.03
C GLU A 218 -19.15 9.35 6.87
N MET A 219 -18.33 8.35 7.15
CA MET A 219 -17.64 7.58 6.12
C MET A 219 -18.63 6.84 5.21
N TYR A 220 -19.60 6.13 5.78
CA TYR A 220 -20.64 5.46 5.00
C TYR A 220 -21.49 6.42 4.19
N LYS A 221 -21.86 7.56 4.77
CA LYS A 221 -22.60 8.61 4.05
C LYS A 221 -21.86 9.10 2.81
N ARG A 222 -20.53 9.24 2.88
CA ARG A 222 -19.69 9.61 1.72
C ARG A 222 -19.60 8.48 0.71
N ALA A 223 -19.46 7.24 1.17
CA ALA A 223 -19.41 6.06 0.32
C ALA A 223 -20.75 5.83 -0.42
N GLU A 224 -21.87 5.97 0.26
CA GLU A 224 -23.21 5.89 -0.31
C GLU A 224 -23.41 6.95 -1.39
N PHE A 225 -23.05 8.19 -1.11
CA PHE A 225 -23.15 9.27 -2.10
C PHE A 225 -22.25 9.03 -3.31
N ALA A 226 -21.01 8.54 -3.12
CA ALA A 226 -20.15 8.17 -4.24
C ALA A 226 -20.79 7.09 -5.14
N LYS A 227 -21.46 6.11 -4.53
CA LYS A 227 -22.23 5.10 -5.27
C LYS A 227 -23.42 5.72 -6.01
N GLU A 228 -24.19 6.58 -5.35
CA GLU A 228 -25.37 7.25 -5.94
C GLU A 228 -25.02 8.05 -7.21
N ILE A 229 -23.89 8.74 -7.20
CA ILE A 229 -23.44 9.52 -8.37
C ILE A 229 -22.74 8.66 -9.44
N GLY A 230 -22.59 7.35 -9.21
CA GLY A 230 -22.03 6.40 -10.20
C GLY A 230 -20.52 6.26 -10.21
N SER A 231 -19.82 6.69 -9.14
CA SER A 231 -18.36 6.46 -9.04
C SER A 231 -18.05 4.96 -8.98
N PRO A 232 -17.06 4.46 -9.73
CA PRO A 232 -16.69 3.04 -9.71
C PRO A 232 -15.80 2.67 -8.52
N ILE A 233 -15.16 3.66 -7.88
CA ILE A 233 -14.12 3.43 -6.88
C ILE A 233 -14.10 4.53 -5.82
N ILE A 234 -13.85 4.14 -4.57
CA ILE A 234 -13.61 5.03 -3.44
C ILE A 234 -12.25 4.75 -2.82
N MET A 235 -11.82 5.61 -1.91
CA MET A 235 -10.52 5.53 -1.23
C MET A 235 -10.66 5.66 0.27
N SER A 236 -9.78 4.95 1.00
CA SER A 236 -9.59 5.08 2.45
C SER A 236 -8.12 5.08 2.84
N ASP A 237 -7.84 5.56 4.06
CA ASP A 237 -6.52 5.53 4.70
C ASP A 237 -6.55 4.58 5.91
N TYR A 238 -6.24 3.30 5.72
CA TYR A 238 -6.53 2.26 6.71
C TYR A 238 -5.82 2.41 8.05
N LEU A 239 -4.62 2.99 8.09
CA LEU A 239 -3.89 3.19 9.35
C LEU A 239 -4.43 4.34 10.17
N THR A 240 -4.86 5.42 9.52
CA THR A 240 -5.45 6.57 10.21
C THR A 240 -6.94 6.38 10.53
N LEU A 241 -7.64 5.63 9.67
CA LEU A 241 -9.05 5.30 9.84
C LEU A 241 -9.27 4.28 10.97
N GLY A 242 -8.32 3.36 11.12
CA GLY A 242 -8.42 2.22 12.02
C GLY A 242 -8.88 0.94 11.34
N TRP A 243 -8.42 -0.17 11.86
CA TRP A 243 -8.52 -1.47 11.20
C TRP A 243 -9.93 -2.03 11.16
N ALA A 244 -10.68 -1.88 12.25
CA ALA A 244 -12.08 -2.32 12.28
C ALA A 244 -12.96 -1.51 11.32
N ALA A 245 -12.74 -0.19 11.24
CA ALA A 245 -13.45 0.66 10.28
C ALA A 245 -13.07 0.32 8.84
N GLN A 246 -11.80 0.00 8.56
CA GLN A 246 -11.35 -0.48 7.25
C GLN A 246 -12.05 -1.80 6.85
N ALA A 247 -12.11 -2.78 7.74
CA ALA A 247 -12.80 -4.04 7.48
C ALA A 247 -14.30 -3.83 7.20
N SER A 248 -14.95 -2.95 7.96
CA SER A 248 -16.35 -2.57 7.76
C SER A 248 -16.57 -1.91 6.39
N LEU A 249 -15.70 -0.98 6.00
CA LEU A 249 -15.78 -0.32 4.69
C LEU A 249 -15.54 -1.31 3.54
N SER A 250 -14.58 -2.23 3.69
CA SER A 250 -14.31 -3.27 2.69
C SER A 250 -15.53 -4.17 2.47
N ARG A 251 -16.18 -4.59 3.54
CA ARG A 251 -17.43 -5.37 3.44
C ARG A 251 -18.52 -4.57 2.72
N TRP A 252 -18.72 -3.32 3.10
CA TRP A 252 -19.66 -2.44 2.43
C TRP A 252 -19.34 -2.31 0.92
N CYS A 253 -18.09 -2.15 0.55
CA CYS A 253 -17.67 -2.09 -0.86
C CYS A 253 -18.02 -3.37 -1.62
N ARG A 254 -17.80 -4.55 -1.01
CA ARG A 254 -18.18 -5.84 -1.60
C ARG A 254 -19.67 -5.92 -1.86
N ASP A 255 -20.48 -5.60 -0.84
CA ASP A 255 -21.95 -5.69 -0.91
C ASP A 255 -22.55 -4.68 -1.90
N ASN A 256 -21.84 -3.59 -2.16
CA ASN A 256 -22.29 -2.50 -3.04
C ASN A 256 -21.58 -2.44 -4.39
N GLY A 257 -20.71 -3.39 -4.69
CA GLY A 257 -20.00 -3.46 -5.96
C GLY A 257 -19.02 -2.31 -6.21
N MET A 258 -18.49 -1.67 -5.14
CA MET A 258 -17.53 -0.57 -5.20
C MET A 258 -16.11 -1.09 -5.10
N LEU A 259 -15.21 -0.60 -5.96
CA LEU A 259 -13.78 -0.82 -5.81
C LEU A 259 -13.24 0.03 -4.65
N LEU A 260 -12.23 -0.49 -3.94
CA LEU A 260 -11.65 0.17 -2.78
C LEU A 260 -10.14 0.34 -2.92
N HIS A 261 -9.72 1.58 -3.17
CA HIS A 261 -8.31 1.99 -3.12
C HIS A 261 -7.90 2.33 -1.70
N VAL A 262 -6.74 1.82 -1.25
CA VAL A 262 -6.26 2.07 0.11
C VAL A 262 -4.90 2.76 0.10
N HIS A 263 -4.84 3.91 0.77
CA HIS A 263 -3.61 4.62 1.04
C HIS A 263 -3.02 4.18 2.39
N ARG A 264 -1.71 4.34 2.57
CA ARG A 264 -0.97 3.92 3.76
C ARG A 264 -0.40 5.09 4.58
N ALA A 265 -1.12 6.21 4.64
CA ALA A 265 -0.71 7.35 5.47
C ALA A 265 -0.37 6.88 6.90
N MET A 266 0.66 7.44 7.52
CA MET A 266 1.20 7.09 8.84
C MET A 266 2.13 5.85 8.85
N HIS A 267 2.23 5.05 7.78
CA HIS A 267 3.06 3.84 7.79
C HIS A 267 4.52 4.11 8.18
N GLY A 268 5.10 5.21 7.70
CA GLY A 268 6.50 5.54 7.97
C GLY A 268 6.84 5.75 9.45
N VAL A 269 5.86 6.16 10.26
CA VAL A 269 6.01 6.23 11.73
C VAL A 269 6.10 4.83 12.33
N ILE A 270 5.46 3.85 11.71
CA ILE A 270 5.34 2.48 12.21
C ILE A 270 6.48 1.60 11.69
N ASP A 271 6.84 1.72 10.41
CA ASP A 271 7.70 0.75 9.71
C ASP A 271 9.14 1.20 9.44
N ARG A 272 9.43 2.51 9.52
CA ARG A 272 10.72 3.05 9.08
C ARG A 272 11.89 2.73 10.01
N HIS A 273 11.67 2.63 11.32
CA HIS A 273 12.75 2.39 12.27
C HIS A 273 13.25 0.93 12.16
N PRO A 274 14.56 0.67 11.95
CA PRO A 274 15.05 -0.66 11.61
C PRO A 274 15.03 -1.67 12.78
N LYS A 275 14.87 -1.20 14.02
CA LYS A 275 14.89 -2.03 15.23
C LYS A 275 13.59 -1.99 16.02
N HIS A 276 12.63 -1.09 15.68
CA HIS A 276 11.39 -0.93 16.45
C HIS A 276 10.19 -0.66 15.55
N GLY A 277 9.05 -1.25 15.85
CA GLY A 277 7.79 -1.06 15.09
C GLY A 277 7.32 -2.30 14.36
N ILE A 278 6.66 -2.12 13.22
CA ILE A 278 6.08 -3.19 12.41
C ILE A 278 6.61 -3.05 10.98
N ASN A 279 7.17 -4.10 10.42
CA ASN A 279 7.61 -4.10 9.02
C ASN A 279 6.41 -3.89 8.08
N PHE A 280 6.58 -3.11 7.02
CA PHE A 280 5.50 -2.86 6.06
C PHE A 280 4.92 -4.15 5.44
N ARG A 281 5.71 -5.18 5.29
CA ARG A 281 5.27 -6.52 4.88
C ARG A 281 4.11 -7.04 5.72
N VAL A 282 4.19 -6.86 7.04
CA VAL A 282 3.12 -7.25 7.97
C VAL A 282 1.90 -6.37 7.79
N LEU A 283 2.10 -5.05 7.63
CA LEU A 283 1.02 -4.10 7.36
C LEU A 283 0.29 -4.39 6.03
N ALA A 284 1.03 -4.85 5.01
CA ALA A 284 0.46 -5.26 3.72
C ALA A 284 -0.37 -6.56 3.85
N LYS A 285 0.14 -7.56 4.57
CA LYS A 285 -0.62 -8.80 4.88
C LYS A 285 -1.88 -8.49 5.69
N MET A 286 -1.76 -7.61 6.67
CA MET A 286 -2.90 -7.15 7.47
C MET A 286 -3.97 -6.52 6.58
N LEU A 287 -3.58 -5.63 5.65
CA LEU A 287 -4.56 -5.03 4.77
C LEU A 287 -5.24 -6.07 3.87
N ARG A 288 -4.51 -7.03 3.33
CA ARG A 288 -5.11 -8.10 2.52
C ARG A 288 -6.19 -8.86 3.27
N LEU A 289 -5.99 -9.11 4.57
CA LEU A 289 -6.99 -9.73 5.44
C LEU A 289 -8.17 -8.80 5.78
N LEU A 290 -7.90 -7.54 6.09
CA LEU A 290 -8.92 -6.52 6.39
C LEU A 290 -9.78 -6.17 5.18
N GLY A 291 -9.14 -6.14 4.02
CA GLY A 291 -9.75 -5.85 2.72
C GLY A 291 -9.43 -4.49 2.15
N GLY A 292 -9.18 -4.52 0.86
CA GLY A 292 -8.89 -3.41 -0.04
C GLY A 292 -8.50 -3.99 -1.39
N ASP A 293 -8.89 -3.34 -2.48
CA ASP A 293 -8.53 -3.81 -3.83
C ASP A 293 -7.16 -3.29 -4.27
N HIS A 294 -6.76 -2.12 -3.76
CA HIS A 294 -5.46 -1.50 -3.99
C HIS A 294 -4.75 -1.20 -2.67
N LEU A 295 -3.41 -1.21 -2.68
CA LEU A 295 -2.60 -0.69 -1.60
C LEU A 295 -1.34 0.00 -2.14
N HIS A 296 -1.06 1.21 -1.65
CA HIS A 296 0.23 1.86 -1.88
C HIS A 296 1.38 1.01 -1.34
N SER A 297 2.36 0.69 -2.19
CA SER A 297 3.45 -0.25 -1.90
C SER A 297 4.86 0.36 -1.98
N GLY A 298 4.97 1.66 -2.28
CA GLY A 298 6.25 2.31 -2.59
C GLY A 298 6.66 2.13 -4.05
N THR A 299 7.80 2.68 -4.44
CA THR A 299 8.20 2.75 -5.85
C THR A 299 9.53 2.07 -6.17
N VAL A 300 10.40 1.84 -5.19
CA VAL A 300 11.82 1.45 -5.39
C VAL A 300 12.64 2.52 -6.14
N VAL A 301 11.99 3.28 -7.00
CA VAL A 301 12.52 4.43 -7.75
C VAL A 301 11.84 5.72 -7.29
N GLY A 302 12.40 6.87 -7.60
CA GLY A 302 11.84 8.17 -7.23
C GLY A 302 12.35 8.68 -5.86
N LYS A 303 11.54 9.49 -5.15
CA LYS A 303 11.97 10.25 -3.96
C LYS A 303 11.88 9.51 -2.63
N LEU A 304 11.21 8.37 -2.58
CA LEU A 304 11.01 7.61 -1.34
C LEU A 304 12.08 6.54 -1.19
N GLU A 305 12.63 6.40 0.02
CA GLU A 305 13.50 5.29 0.35
C GLU A 305 12.78 3.96 0.14
N GLY A 306 13.47 2.98 -0.44
CA GLY A 306 12.95 1.64 -0.63
C GLY A 306 14.05 0.65 -0.99
N ASP A 307 13.96 -0.53 -0.41
CA ASP A 307 14.73 -1.70 -0.79
C ASP A 307 13.97 -2.46 -1.88
N ARG A 308 14.62 -2.68 -3.04
CA ARG A 308 14.00 -3.38 -4.18
C ARG A 308 13.60 -4.80 -3.81
N ALA A 309 14.46 -5.55 -3.14
CA ALA A 309 14.19 -6.93 -2.78
C ALA A 309 13.02 -7.04 -1.80
N ALA A 310 13.02 -6.21 -0.75
CA ALA A 310 11.92 -6.15 0.20
C ALA A 310 10.61 -5.71 -0.47
N THR A 311 10.66 -4.73 -1.37
CA THR A 311 9.47 -4.25 -2.11
C THR A 311 8.88 -5.37 -2.98
N LEU A 312 9.70 -6.09 -3.73
CA LEU A 312 9.27 -7.26 -4.49
C LEU A 312 8.63 -8.32 -3.58
N GLY A 313 9.19 -8.53 -2.38
CA GLY A 313 8.63 -9.46 -1.41
C GLY A 313 7.22 -9.14 -0.98
N TRP A 314 6.93 -7.91 -0.58
CA TRP A 314 5.55 -7.56 -0.18
C TRP A 314 4.60 -7.38 -1.37
N ILE A 315 5.08 -7.06 -2.57
CA ILE A 315 4.26 -7.08 -3.79
C ILE A 315 3.76 -8.50 -4.07
N ASP A 316 4.63 -9.51 -3.99
CA ASP A 316 4.24 -10.92 -4.16
C ASP A 316 3.22 -11.33 -3.09
N LEU A 317 3.46 -10.96 -1.82
CA LEU A 317 2.53 -11.24 -0.71
C LEU A 317 1.16 -10.55 -0.88
N MET A 318 1.11 -9.42 -1.57
CA MET A 318 -0.14 -8.74 -1.89
C MET A 318 -0.91 -9.42 -3.02
N ARG A 319 -0.22 -9.91 -4.07
CA ARG A 319 -0.84 -10.40 -5.31
C ARG A 319 -1.03 -11.90 -5.38
N ASP A 320 0.02 -12.63 -5.00
CA ASP A 320 0.12 -14.05 -5.31
C ASP A 320 -0.73 -14.89 -4.36
N LYS A 321 -1.19 -16.02 -4.85
CA LYS A 321 -1.98 -16.98 -4.07
C LYS A 321 -1.14 -17.72 -3.02
N TYR A 322 0.10 -18.03 -3.39
CA TYR A 322 1.08 -18.69 -2.53
C TYR A 322 2.44 -18.03 -2.70
N VAL A 323 3.07 -17.68 -1.62
CA VAL A 323 4.41 -17.08 -1.60
C VAL A 323 5.31 -17.93 -0.74
N LYS A 324 6.41 -18.41 -1.33
CA LYS A 324 7.41 -19.20 -0.63
C LYS A 324 8.32 -18.31 0.21
N GLU A 325 8.86 -18.87 1.30
CA GLU A 325 9.93 -18.25 2.08
C GLU A 325 11.08 -17.81 1.17
N ASP A 326 11.49 -16.55 1.31
CA ASP A 326 12.65 -15.99 0.64
C ASP A 326 13.29 -14.91 1.51
N ARG A 327 14.33 -15.29 2.23
CA ARG A 327 15.04 -14.41 3.18
C ARG A 327 15.72 -13.23 2.49
N SER A 328 16.09 -13.34 1.21
CA SER A 328 16.67 -12.25 0.42
C SER A 328 15.68 -11.12 0.17
N ARG A 329 14.37 -11.45 0.18
CA ARG A 329 13.24 -10.52 0.09
C ARG A 329 12.60 -10.21 1.45
N GLY A 330 13.18 -10.73 2.53
CA GLY A 330 12.66 -10.58 3.89
C GLY A 330 11.40 -11.40 4.18
N ILE A 331 11.06 -12.36 3.35
CA ILE A 331 9.92 -13.29 3.57
C ILE A 331 10.41 -14.43 4.46
N PHE A 332 9.93 -14.47 5.69
CA PHE A 332 10.39 -15.42 6.71
C PHE A 332 9.59 -16.71 6.73
N PHE A 333 8.42 -16.73 6.13
CA PHE A 333 7.53 -17.89 6.13
C PHE A 333 6.87 -18.07 4.77
N ASP A 334 6.60 -19.32 4.42
CA ASP A 334 5.63 -19.61 3.37
C ASP A 334 4.26 -19.03 3.75
N GLN A 335 3.60 -18.34 2.82
CA GLN A 335 2.26 -17.83 3.04
C GLN A 335 1.30 -18.34 1.97
N ASP A 336 0.32 -19.12 2.39
CA ASP A 336 -0.80 -19.54 1.56
C ASP A 336 -2.03 -18.66 1.85
N TRP A 337 -2.59 -18.08 0.78
CA TRP A 337 -3.77 -17.22 0.86
C TRP A 337 -5.08 -17.94 0.47
N GLY A 338 -5.01 -19.23 0.15
CA GLY A 338 -6.18 -20.02 -0.22
C GLY A 338 -6.94 -19.44 -1.42
N GLN A 339 -8.18 -19.06 -1.21
CA GLN A 339 -9.04 -18.46 -2.24
C GLN A 339 -9.15 -16.94 -2.11
N MET A 340 -8.45 -16.32 -1.16
CA MET A 340 -8.50 -14.88 -0.96
C MET A 340 -7.91 -14.14 -2.18
N PRO A 341 -8.63 -13.16 -2.75
CA PRO A 341 -8.13 -12.38 -3.88
C PRO A 341 -6.84 -11.65 -3.57
N GLY A 342 -6.10 -11.31 -4.63
CA GLY A 342 -4.92 -10.44 -4.53
C GLY A 342 -5.31 -8.96 -4.44
N VAL A 343 -4.41 -8.18 -3.85
CA VAL A 343 -4.46 -6.72 -3.76
C VAL A 343 -3.55 -6.14 -4.84
N LEU A 344 -4.04 -5.16 -5.60
CA LEU A 344 -3.25 -4.46 -6.62
C LEU A 344 -2.23 -3.52 -5.97
N PRO A 345 -0.92 -3.71 -6.19
CA PRO A 345 0.08 -2.77 -5.68
C PRO A 345 0.05 -1.45 -6.44
N VAL A 346 0.17 -0.34 -5.70
CA VAL A 346 0.19 1.01 -6.27
C VAL A 346 1.56 1.64 -6.02
N ALA A 347 2.29 1.91 -7.09
CA ALA A 347 3.55 2.62 -7.07
C ALA A 347 3.31 4.13 -7.14
N SER A 348 3.71 4.86 -6.10
CA SER A 348 3.55 6.30 -6.00
C SER A 348 4.69 6.93 -5.19
N GLY A 349 5.15 8.10 -5.59
CA GLY A 349 6.13 8.87 -4.84
C GLY A 349 7.29 9.41 -5.67
N GLY A 350 7.11 10.58 -6.32
CA GLY A 350 8.15 11.28 -7.06
C GLY A 350 8.61 10.57 -8.32
N ILE A 351 7.73 9.86 -9.00
CA ILE A 351 8.01 9.17 -10.27
C ILE A 351 7.66 10.04 -11.49
N HIS A 352 8.38 9.83 -12.57
CA HIS A 352 8.19 10.49 -13.87
C HIS A 352 8.56 9.55 -15.01
N VAL A 353 8.40 9.99 -16.25
CA VAL A 353 8.53 9.14 -17.46
C VAL A 353 9.83 8.33 -17.55
N TRP A 354 10.96 8.86 -17.08
CA TRP A 354 12.23 8.12 -17.09
C TRP A 354 12.24 6.88 -16.19
N HIS A 355 11.36 6.82 -15.21
CA HIS A 355 11.20 5.65 -14.33
C HIS A 355 10.31 4.57 -14.95
N MET A 356 9.60 4.86 -16.06
CA MET A 356 8.61 3.94 -16.63
C MET A 356 9.16 2.55 -16.96
N PRO A 357 10.33 2.41 -17.63
CA PRO A 357 10.87 1.08 -17.92
C PRO A 357 11.13 0.25 -16.65
N ALA A 358 11.73 0.87 -15.63
CA ALA A 358 11.99 0.21 -14.35
C ALA A 358 10.69 -0.16 -13.62
N LEU A 359 9.70 0.72 -13.61
CA LEU A 359 8.40 0.47 -12.98
C LEU A 359 7.66 -0.69 -13.64
N VAL A 360 7.61 -0.73 -14.98
CA VAL A 360 6.98 -1.83 -15.72
C VAL A 360 7.71 -3.15 -15.48
N ASN A 361 9.04 -3.12 -15.40
CA ASN A 361 9.86 -4.30 -15.12
C ASN A 361 9.68 -4.84 -13.69
N ILE A 362 9.57 -3.94 -12.69
CA ILE A 362 9.45 -4.31 -11.28
C ILE A 362 8.03 -4.75 -10.92
N PHE A 363 7.02 -3.99 -11.34
CA PHE A 363 5.64 -4.18 -10.90
C PHE A 363 4.81 -5.07 -11.82
N GLY A 364 5.18 -5.19 -13.09
CA GLY A 364 4.40 -5.93 -14.09
C GLY A 364 3.05 -5.29 -14.38
N ASP A 365 2.16 -6.03 -15.06
CA ASP A 365 0.85 -5.51 -15.49
C ASP A 365 -0.13 -5.31 -14.35
N ASP A 366 -0.13 -6.21 -13.36
CA ASP A 366 -1.04 -6.14 -12.22
C ASP A 366 -0.56 -5.15 -11.15
N SER A 367 -0.59 -3.88 -11.54
CA SER A 367 -0.19 -2.74 -10.72
C SER A 367 -0.84 -1.45 -11.19
N CYS A 368 -0.81 -0.42 -10.36
CA CYS A 368 -1.18 0.95 -10.71
C CYS A 368 0.02 1.87 -10.51
N LEU A 369 0.40 2.62 -11.53
CA LEU A 369 1.51 3.56 -11.50
C LEU A 369 0.96 4.99 -11.38
N GLN A 370 1.23 5.65 -10.24
CA GLN A 370 0.66 6.95 -9.88
C GLN A 370 1.68 8.09 -10.06
N PHE A 371 1.52 8.88 -11.10
CA PHE A 371 2.42 9.98 -11.47
C PHE A 371 1.83 11.34 -11.07
N GLY A 372 1.89 11.74 -9.81
CA GLY A 372 1.41 13.04 -9.35
C GLY A 372 2.12 14.20 -10.06
N GLY A 373 3.27 14.62 -9.54
CA GLY A 373 4.11 15.65 -10.19
C GLY A 373 4.53 15.29 -11.61
N GLY A 374 4.76 14.00 -11.89
CA GLY A 374 5.09 13.48 -13.22
C GLY A 374 3.96 13.58 -14.26
N THR A 375 2.77 14.02 -13.87
CA THR A 375 1.67 14.40 -14.78
C THR A 375 1.42 15.90 -14.72
N LEU A 376 1.12 16.43 -13.54
CA LEU A 376 0.67 17.81 -13.36
C LEU A 376 1.79 18.85 -13.50
N GLY A 377 3.04 18.42 -13.39
CA GLY A 377 4.22 19.25 -13.62
C GLY A 377 4.66 19.38 -15.08
N HIS A 378 3.93 18.78 -16.01
CA HIS A 378 4.26 18.91 -17.43
C HIS A 378 4.08 20.36 -17.92
N PRO A 379 5.06 20.94 -18.66
CA PRO A 379 4.98 22.35 -19.09
C PRO A 379 3.73 22.70 -19.91
N TRP A 380 3.16 21.73 -20.62
CA TRP A 380 1.95 21.93 -21.43
C TRP A 380 0.65 21.53 -20.71
N GLY A 381 0.72 21.26 -19.40
CA GLY A 381 -0.43 20.95 -18.55
C GLY A 381 -0.75 19.47 -18.42
N ASN A 382 -1.82 19.19 -17.68
CA ASN A 382 -2.17 17.84 -17.21
C ASN A 382 -2.44 16.84 -18.34
N ALA A 383 -3.15 17.28 -19.40
CA ALA A 383 -3.48 16.39 -20.52
C ALA A 383 -2.22 15.94 -21.27
N ALA A 384 -1.27 16.86 -21.48
CA ALA A 384 0.01 16.51 -22.09
C ALA A 384 0.86 15.61 -21.20
N GLY A 385 0.89 15.86 -19.87
CA GLY A 385 1.57 14.97 -18.93
C GLY A 385 0.96 13.58 -18.88
N ALA A 386 -0.35 13.49 -18.95
CA ALA A 386 -1.08 12.23 -19.04
C ALA A 386 -0.74 11.47 -20.35
N ALA A 387 -0.74 12.15 -21.48
CA ALA A 387 -0.37 11.59 -22.78
C ALA A 387 1.07 11.09 -22.79
N ALA A 388 2.01 11.84 -22.21
CA ALA A 388 3.40 11.42 -22.07
C ALA A 388 3.53 10.11 -21.28
N ASN A 389 2.85 10.00 -20.14
CA ASN A 389 2.86 8.79 -19.31
C ASN A 389 2.19 7.60 -20.03
N ARG A 390 1.11 7.85 -20.77
CA ARG A 390 0.42 6.81 -21.56
C ARG A 390 1.29 6.25 -22.67
N VAL A 391 1.91 7.11 -23.46
CA VAL A 391 2.85 6.69 -24.53
C VAL A 391 4.03 5.93 -23.94
N ALA A 392 4.58 6.40 -22.81
CA ALA A 392 5.70 5.74 -22.15
C ALA A 392 5.36 4.31 -21.69
N VAL A 393 4.22 4.12 -21.01
CA VAL A 393 3.84 2.77 -20.54
C VAL A 393 3.55 1.83 -21.70
N GLU A 394 2.86 2.29 -22.74
CA GLU A 394 2.55 1.47 -23.92
C GLU A 394 3.83 1.06 -24.67
N ALA A 395 4.78 1.99 -24.81
CA ALA A 395 6.10 1.68 -25.41
C ALA A 395 6.89 0.64 -24.61
N CYS A 396 6.91 0.77 -23.28
CA CYS A 396 7.59 -0.20 -22.42
C CYS A 396 6.92 -1.58 -22.46
N VAL A 397 5.59 -1.65 -22.43
CA VAL A 397 4.85 -2.91 -22.53
C VAL A 397 5.07 -3.57 -23.89
N LYS A 398 5.02 -2.80 -24.97
CA LYS A 398 5.32 -3.29 -26.33
C LYS A 398 6.73 -3.86 -26.41
N ALA A 399 7.73 -3.10 -25.97
CA ALA A 399 9.14 -3.52 -25.99
C ALA A 399 9.35 -4.82 -25.18
N ARG A 400 8.77 -4.92 -23.98
CA ARG A 400 8.80 -6.14 -23.18
C ARG A 400 8.19 -7.34 -23.91
N ASN A 401 7.03 -7.14 -24.51
CA ASN A 401 6.33 -8.21 -25.26
C ASN A 401 7.08 -8.64 -26.52
N GLU A 402 7.91 -7.77 -27.08
CA GLU A 402 8.85 -8.06 -28.17
C GLU A 402 10.16 -8.70 -27.68
N GLY A 403 10.31 -8.91 -26.37
CA GLY A 403 11.48 -9.55 -25.75
C GLY A 403 12.67 -8.61 -25.52
N ARG A 404 12.47 -7.31 -25.62
CA ARG A 404 13.51 -6.31 -25.31
C ARG A 404 13.74 -6.20 -23.80
N ASP A 405 14.97 -5.91 -23.41
CA ASP A 405 15.37 -5.75 -22.02
C ASP A 405 15.08 -4.32 -21.54
N LEU A 406 14.05 -4.16 -20.72
CA LEU A 406 13.62 -2.84 -20.21
C LEU A 406 14.67 -2.15 -19.33
N GLU A 407 15.59 -2.87 -18.75
CA GLU A 407 16.69 -2.29 -17.93
C GLU A 407 17.82 -1.77 -18.84
N ARG A 408 18.29 -2.60 -19.78
CA ARG A 408 19.42 -2.28 -20.65
C ARG A 408 19.07 -1.32 -21.75
N GLU A 409 17.89 -1.47 -22.34
CA GLU A 409 17.42 -0.68 -23.48
C GLU A 409 16.49 0.49 -23.09
N SER A 410 16.38 0.78 -21.79
CA SER A 410 15.44 1.79 -21.26
C SER A 410 15.51 3.12 -22.02
N LYS A 411 16.71 3.63 -22.26
CA LYS A 411 16.92 4.91 -22.95
C LYS A 411 16.51 4.87 -24.43
N ASP A 412 16.80 3.78 -25.09
CA ASP A 412 16.48 3.61 -26.53
C ASP A 412 14.98 3.48 -26.72
N ILE A 413 14.30 2.65 -25.90
CA ILE A 413 12.84 2.50 -25.90
C ILE A 413 12.14 3.85 -25.69
N MET A 414 12.57 4.62 -24.70
CA MET A 414 11.98 5.92 -24.41
C MET A 414 12.26 6.95 -25.50
N THR A 415 13.46 6.96 -26.08
CA THR A 415 13.83 7.85 -27.19
C THR A 415 13.04 7.53 -28.46
N GLU A 416 12.91 6.25 -28.81
CA GLU A 416 12.10 5.80 -29.94
C GLU A 416 10.63 6.23 -29.77
N ALA A 417 10.05 6.03 -28.59
CA ALA A 417 8.68 6.46 -28.29
C ALA A 417 8.50 7.99 -28.40
N ALA A 418 9.48 8.76 -27.94
CA ALA A 418 9.46 10.22 -27.95
C ALA A 418 9.52 10.81 -29.38
N ASN A 419 10.04 10.07 -30.38
CA ASN A 419 10.03 10.49 -31.77
C ASN A 419 8.60 10.62 -32.34
N HIS A 420 7.63 9.98 -31.72
CA HIS A 420 6.22 9.98 -32.14
C HIS A 420 5.30 10.68 -31.16
N SER A 421 5.83 11.26 -30.07
CA SER A 421 5.06 11.99 -29.05
C SER A 421 5.81 13.23 -28.59
N PRO A 422 5.39 14.41 -29.06
CA PRO A 422 5.93 15.67 -28.56
C PRO A 422 5.79 15.83 -27.05
N GLU A 423 4.67 15.37 -26.47
CA GLU A 423 4.40 15.40 -25.04
C GLU A 423 5.44 14.58 -24.26
N LEU A 424 5.73 13.36 -24.70
CA LEU A 424 6.75 12.52 -24.06
C LEU A 424 8.14 13.15 -24.22
N LYS A 425 8.46 13.70 -25.37
CA LYS A 425 9.75 14.37 -25.60
C LYS A 425 9.97 15.51 -24.63
N ILE A 426 8.97 16.40 -24.46
CA ILE A 426 9.03 17.52 -23.52
C ILE A 426 9.11 17.03 -22.08
N ALA A 427 8.37 16.00 -21.70
CA ALA A 427 8.46 15.40 -20.36
C ALA A 427 9.86 14.86 -20.07
N MET A 428 10.49 14.17 -21.05
CA MET A 428 11.84 13.66 -20.93
C MET A 428 12.89 14.78 -20.80
N GLU A 429 12.73 15.85 -21.54
CA GLU A 429 13.61 17.03 -21.45
C GLU A 429 13.43 17.75 -20.09
N THR A 430 12.19 17.90 -19.61
CA THR A 430 11.86 18.60 -18.36
C THR A 430 12.47 17.89 -17.14
N TRP A 431 12.46 16.55 -17.12
CA TRP A 431 12.91 15.77 -15.96
C TRP A 431 14.26 15.07 -16.15
N LYS A 432 15.04 15.47 -17.14
CA LYS A 432 16.35 14.89 -17.45
C LYS A 432 17.37 15.01 -16.34
N GLU A 433 17.33 16.08 -15.56
CA GLU A 433 18.32 16.45 -14.55
C GLU A 433 17.73 16.64 -13.14
N ILE A 434 16.50 16.15 -12.90
CA ILE A 434 15.92 16.26 -11.57
C ILE A 434 16.67 15.31 -10.63
N LYS A 435 17.51 15.92 -9.81
CA LYS A 435 18.04 15.34 -8.60
C LYS A 435 17.12 15.73 -7.46
N PHE A 436 16.77 14.75 -6.61
CA PHE A 436 16.05 15.01 -5.35
C PHE A 436 17.04 15.59 -4.33
N GLU A 437 17.57 16.76 -4.60
CA GLU A 437 18.35 17.54 -3.65
C GLU A 437 17.37 18.40 -2.84
N PHE A 438 17.18 18.03 -1.59
CA PHE A 438 16.42 18.85 -0.65
C PHE A 438 17.37 19.92 -0.09
N ASP A 439 17.42 21.09 -0.74
CA ASP A 439 17.88 22.29 -0.08
C ASP A 439 16.96 22.63 1.11
N THR A 440 17.55 23.11 2.18
CA THR A 440 16.81 23.54 3.37
C THR A 440 15.71 24.57 3.03
N VAL A 441 14.65 24.54 3.80
CA VAL A 441 13.33 25.17 3.60
C VAL A 441 13.35 26.68 3.28
N ASP A 442 14.45 27.37 3.54
CA ASP A 442 14.55 28.85 3.40
C ASP A 442 14.60 29.36 1.95
N LYS A 443 14.55 28.48 0.95
CA LYS A 443 14.53 28.85 -0.47
C LYS A 443 13.15 28.79 -1.15
N LEU A 444 12.08 28.53 -0.40
CA LEU A 444 10.71 28.44 -0.94
C LEU A 444 10.22 29.78 -1.57
N ASP A 445 10.78 30.91 -1.14
CA ASP A 445 10.40 32.22 -1.66
C ASP A 445 10.89 32.49 -3.10
N VAL A 446 11.76 31.69 -3.65
CA VAL A 446 12.32 31.85 -5.00
C VAL A 446 11.50 31.11 -6.05
N ALA A 447 10.70 30.14 -5.67
CA ALA A 447 9.92 29.29 -6.58
C ALA A 447 8.57 29.89 -7.03
N HIS A 448 8.19 31.05 -6.48
CA HIS A 448 6.92 31.70 -6.77
C HIS A 448 7.05 33.10 -7.42
N ARG A 449 8.20 33.40 -8.03
CA ARG A 449 8.37 34.61 -8.82
C ARG A 449 8.41 34.36 -10.33
#